data_cb425d09a5d20edf32133c17737ba90c
#
_entry.id   cb425d09a5d20edf32133c17737ba90c
#
_cell.length_a   1.000
_cell.length_b   1.000
_cell.length_c   1.000
_cell.angle_alpha   90.00
_cell.angle_beta   90.00
_cell.angle_gamma   90.00
#
_symmetry.space_group_name_H-M   'P 1'
#
loop_
_entity.id
_entity.type
_entity.pdbx_description
1 polymer ?
#
loop_
_entity_poly.entity_id
_entity_poly.type
_entity_poly.pdbx_seq_one_letter_code
_entity_poly.pdbx_strand_id
1 'polypeptide(L)'
;MRNDKYKIVYCTPALYSAGGTERVVSVKANYFADVLGYDVTIIVTEGKNGNSFFPLSNNVKVINLGLNFEELWNKSFVKKILLYLRKQKRYKKLLTSELLRIRPDITITTLRREINFINAINDGSKKIGEQHLSRTNYRKIDTRFSKYYEKFFFWWWKDRVITSLQKLDKLVVLTNDAVSEWPELSNIRMIPDPLSLKVNSSSLLTSKRVVTIGRYSYEKGYDILLRIWSIVEKQCTDWQLDIFAMGDPTPYVKMMDDLSIDKKRCHLHSSVVEVEEEYLKSSILVQPSRTEGFGLVLVEAMACGLPVVSFDCENGPRSIISDGDNGFLVSPFDIELFANRIIQLIASHDLRKSMGEKGRKKSQQYRIESVGEQWKLLFDELMK
;
A
#
# COMPACT_ATOMS: atom_id res chain seq x y z
N MET A 1 -7.13 32.18 19.70
CA MET A 1 -6.63 30.98 19.01
C MET A 1 -7.83 30.09 18.77
N ARG A 2 -8.20 29.82 17.50
CA ARG A 2 -9.20 28.79 17.20
C ARG A 2 -8.70 27.49 17.82
N ASN A 3 -9.58 26.82 18.55
CA ASN A 3 -9.28 25.48 19.08
C ASN A 3 -9.33 24.56 17.84
N ASP A 4 -8.16 24.33 17.21
CA ASP A 4 -8.00 23.80 15.85
C ASP A 4 -8.26 22.27 15.79
N LYS A 5 -9.41 21.84 16.31
CA LYS A 5 -9.87 20.46 16.20
C LYS A 5 -10.67 20.30 14.91
N TYR A 6 -9.97 19.87 13.85
CA TYR A 6 -10.63 19.60 12.57
C TYR A 6 -11.55 18.39 12.65
N LYS A 7 -12.67 18.45 11.93
CA LYS A 7 -13.50 17.28 11.60
C LYS A 7 -13.03 16.68 10.30
N ILE A 8 -12.55 15.46 10.36
CA ILE A 8 -11.98 14.75 9.19
C ILE A 8 -12.86 13.56 8.86
N VAL A 9 -13.22 13.44 7.59
CA VAL A 9 -13.88 12.24 7.05
C VAL A 9 -12.96 11.54 6.08
N TYR A 10 -12.69 10.25 6.34
CA TYR A 10 -12.06 9.34 5.37
C TYR A 10 -13.13 8.58 4.60
N CYS A 11 -12.98 8.50 3.26
CA CYS A 11 -13.78 7.65 2.39
C CYS A 11 -12.89 6.54 1.83
N THR A 12 -13.15 5.29 2.23
CA THR A 12 -12.42 4.10 1.77
C THR A 12 -13.38 2.94 1.51
N PRO A 13 -13.04 1.96 0.65
CA PRO A 13 -13.94 0.84 0.40
C PRO A 13 -14.23 -0.02 1.63
N ALA A 14 -13.20 -0.40 2.37
CA ALA A 14 -13.28 -1.37 3.46
C ALA A 14 -12.19 -1.13 4.50
N LEU A 15 -12.32 -1.80 5.65
CA LEU A 15 -11.29 -1.87 6.71
C LEU A 15 -11.05 -3.31 7.18
N TYR A 16 -11.78 -4.29 6.66
CA TYR A 16 -11.74 -5.69 7.13
C TYR A 16 -10.63 -6.52 6.49
N SER A 17 -9.88 -6.01 5.53
CA SER A 17 -8.79 -6.75 4.89
C SER A 17 -7.42 -6.39 5.45
N ALA A 18 -6.46 -7.33 5.35
CA ALA A 18 -5.06 -7.14 5.74
C ALA A 18 -4.26 -6.35 4.69
N GLY A 19 -4.88 -5.37 4.02
CA GLY A 19 -4.25 -4.59 2.97
C GLY A 19 -3.42 -3.42 3.49
N GLY A 20 -2.44 -2.97 2.69
CA GLY A 20 -1.60 -1.82 3.04
C GLY A 20 -2.40 -0.53 3.19
N THR A 21 -3.38 -0.28 2.32
CA THR A 21 -4.24 0.92 2.39
C THR A 21 -5.05 0.95 3.68
N GLU A 22 -5.68 -0.18 4.06
CA GLU A 22 -6.46 -0.31 5.29
C GLU A 22 -5.60 -0.08 6.52
N ARG A 23 -4.37 -0.62 6.52
CA ARG A 23 -3.39 -0.41 7.59
C ARG A 23 -3.03 1.07 7.73
N VAL A 24 -2.65 1.72 6.64
CA VAL A 24 -2.25 3.12 6.61
C VAL A 24 -3.39 4.05 7.04
N VAL A 25 -4.61 3.83 6.54
CA VAL A 25 -5.78 4.61 6.94
C VAL A 25 -6.05 4.46 8.44
N SER A 26 -5.97 3.22 8.99
CA SER A 26 -6.17 2.99 10.43
C SER A 26 -5.11 3.69 11.27
N VAL A 27 -3.83 3.59 10.90
CA VAL A 27 -2.72 4.24 11.63
C VAL A 27 -2.87 5.76 11.64
N LYS A 28 -3.18 6.37 10.49
CA LYS A 28 -3.38 7.82 10.38
C LYS A 28 -4.62 8.28 11.13
N ALA A 29 -5.75 7.57 11.00
CA ALA A 29 -6.99 7.90 11.68
C ALA A 29 -6.81 7.90 13.21
N ASN A 30 -6.13 6.87 13.74
CA ASN A 30 -5.80 6.79 15.16
C ASN A 30 -4.91 7.98 15.61
N TYR A 31 -3.87 8.29 14.84
CA TYR A 31 -2.98 9.41 15.15
C TYR A 31 -3.72 10.76 15.13
N PHE A 32 -4.56 10.98 14.14
CA PHE A 32 -5.34 12.21 14.02
C PHE A 32 -6.34 12.36 15.18
N ALA A 33 -6.97 11.25 15.61
CA ALA A 33 -7.93 11.27 16.70
C ALA A 33 -7.25 11.38 18.07
N ASP A 34 -6.24 10.55 18.34
CA ASP A 34 -5.68 10.38 19.69
C ASP A 34 -4.57 11.39 20.00
N VAL A 35 -3.77 11.77 18.99
CA VAL A 35 -2.60 12.65 19.18
C VAL A 35 -2.95 14.08 18.80
N LEU A 36 -3.55 14.29 17.62
CA LEU A 36 -3.94 15.64 17.19
C LEU A 36 -5.30 16.10 17.76
N GLY A 37 -6.08 15.18 18.33
CA GLY A 37 -7.37 15.47 18.96
C GLY A 37 -8.48 15.84 17.98
N TYR A 38 -8.38 15.43 16.69
CA TYR A 38 -9.39 15.70 15.68
C TYR A 38 -10.60 14.78 15.79
N ASP A 39 -11.77 15.24 15.32
CA ASP A 39 -12.98 14.39 15.21
C ASP A 39 -12.91 13.60 13.89
N VAL A 40 -12.52 12.32 13.99
CA VAL A 40 -12.25 11.47 12.81
C VAL A 40 -13.39 10.50 12.59
N THR A 41 -13.94 10.50 11.38
CA THR A 41 -14.95 9.53 10.92
C THR A 41 -14.47 8.83 9.66
N ILE A 42 -14.52 7.50 9.63
CA ILE A 42 -14.24 6.70 8.43
C ILE A 42 -15.56 6.21 7.85
N ILE A 43 -15.81 6.50 6.57
CA ILE A 43 -16.98 6.01 5.83
C ILE A 43 -16.55 4.90 4.89
N VAL A 44 -17.15 3.71 5.06
CA VAL A 44 -16.86 2.53 4.21
C VAL A 44 -18.06 2.12 3.39
N THR A 45 -17.81 1.51 2.23
CA THR A 45 -18.86 1.01 1.31
C THR A 45 -19.10 -0.48 1.43
N GLU A 46 -18.09 -1.24 1.86
CA GLU A 46 -18.13 -2.69 2.02
C GLU A 46 -18.27 -3.02 3.50
N GLY A 47 -19.21 -3.89 3.85
CA GLY A 47 -19.62 -4.09 5.24
C GLY A 47 -19.57 -5.53 5.72
N LYS A 48 -18.63 -6.35 5.29
CA LYS A 48 -18.48 -7.67 5.89
C LYS A 48 -18.15 -7.54 7.38
N ASN A 49 -19.06 -8.00 8.22
CA ASN A 49 -18.92 -8.17 9.67
C ASN A 49 -18.54 -6.94 10.53
N GLY A 50 -18.53 -5.73 9.97
CA GLY A 50 -18.41 -4.48 10.75
C GLY A 50 -17.06 -4.18 11.42
N ASN A 51 -16.16 -5.14 11.53
CA ASN A 51 -14.89 -4.99 12.24
C ASN A 51 -13.75 -4.56 11.32
N SER A 52 -12.90 -3.68 11.79
CA SER A 52 -11.62 -3.37 11.16
C SER A 52 -10.64 -4.51 11.41
N PHE A 53 -9.83 -4.86 10.39
CA PHE A 53 -8.75 -5.83 10.54
C PHE A 53 -7.64 -5.27 11.46
N PHE A 54 -7.26 -4.01 11.23
CA PHE A 54 -6.29 -3.32 12.09
C PHE A 54 -7.00 -2.60 13.22
N PRO A 55 -6.39 -2.53 14.42
CA PRO A 55 -6.98 -1.85 15.57
C PRO A 55 -7.32 -0.39 15.26
N LEU A 56 -8.53 0.01 15.60
CA LEU A 56 -8.97 1.41 15.58
C LEU A 56 -9.17 1.91 17.00
N SER A 57 -8.79 3.17 17.23
CA SER A 57 -9.08 3.88 18.47
C SER A 57 -10.59 4.04 18.68
N ASN A 58 -11.01 4.01 19.94
CA ASN A 58 -12.39 4.32 20.33
C ASN A 58 -12.82 5.76 19.97
N ASN A 59 -11.83 6.64 19.70
CA ASN A 59 -12.07 8.02 19.26
C ASN A 59 -12.35 8.14 17.76
N VAL A 60 -12.19 7.06 16.99
CA VAL A 60 -12.46 7.00 15.54
C VAL A 60 -13.84 6.40 15.31
N LYS A 61 -14.73 7.16 14.67
CA LYS A 61 -16.07 6.69 14.29
C LYS A 61 -16.02 5.98 12.96
N VAL A 62 -16.77 4.88 12.80
CA VAL A 62 -16.90 4.16 11.53
C VAL A 62 -18.35 4.13 11.10
N ILE A 63 -18.62 4.55 9.86
CA ILE A 63 -19.96 4.52 9.24
C ILE A 63 -19.89 3.60 8.04
N ASN A 64 -20.71 2.56 8.04
CA ASN A 64 -20.83 1.63 6.94
C ASN A 64 -22.07 1.92 6.10
N LEU A 65 -21.88 2.23 4.82
CA LEU A 65 -22.98 2.51 3.89
C LEU A 65 -23.67 1.25 3.34
N GLY A 66 -23.13 0.06 3.59
CA GLY A 66 -23.75 -1.22 3.22
C GLY A 66 -23.99 -1.39 1.72
N LEU A 67 -23.11 -0.87 0.88
CA LEU A 67 -23.28 -0.93 -0.59
C LEU A 67 -22.82 -2.24 -1.20
N ASN A 68 -21.77 -2.87 -0.62
CA ASN A 68 -21.25 -4.19 -0.99
C ASN A 68 -21.02 -4.33 -2.51
N PHE A 69 -20.14 -3.51 -3.08
CA PHE A 69 -19.80 -3.58 -4.51
C PHE A 69 -19.10 -4.89 -4.90
N GLU A 70 -18.49 -5.59 -3.95
CA GLU A 70 -17.84 -6.89 -4.18
C GLU A 70 -18.83 -7.96 -4.68
N GLU A 71 -20.12 -7.87 -4.34
CA GLU A 71 -21.15 -8.77 -4.85
C GLU A 71 -21.28 -8.75 -6.38
N LEU A 72 -20.74 -7.72 -7.03
CA LEU A 72 -20.78 -7.59 -8.50
C LEU A 72 -19.80 -8.52 -9.21
N TRP A 73 -18.79 -9.04 -8.51
CA TRP A 73 -17.69 -9.82 -9.12
C TRP A 73 -18.20 -11.08 -9.82
N ASN A 74 -19.23 -11.71 -9.27
CA ASN A 74 -19.80 -12.97 -9.76
C ASN A 74 -21.02 -12.78 -10.70
N LYS A 75 -21.22 -11.56 -11.26
CA LYS A 75 -22.37 -11.27 -12.13
C LYS A 75 -21.95 -11.20 -13.61
N SER A 76 -22.88 -11.53 -14.52
CA SER A 76 -22.68 -11.36 -15.96
C SER A 76 -22.46 -9.88 -16.32
N PHE A 77 -21.74 -9.61 -17.40
CA PHE A 77 -21.25 -8.26 -17.76
C PHE A 77 -22.35 -7.19 -17.80
N VAL A 78 -23.45 -7.42 -18.51
CA VAL A 78 -24.57 -6.45 -18.62
C VAL A 78 -25.21 -6.20 -17.25
N LYS A 79 -25.48 -7.28 -16.48
CA LYS A 79 -26.06 -7.19 -15.14
C LYS A 79 -25.10 -6.46 -14.17
N LYS A 80 -23.79 -6.69 -14.32
CA LYS A 80 -22.74 -6.00 -13.55
C LYS A 80 -22.78 -4.50 -13.78
N ILE A 81 -22.87 -4.03 -15.04
CA ILE A 81 -22.92 -2.60 -15.37
C ILE A 81 -24.19 -1.96 -14.79
N LEU A 82 -25.36 -2.52 -15.01
CA LEU A 82 -26.61 -1.98 -14.50
C LEU A 82 -26.65 -1.87 -12.97
N LEU A 83 -26.20 -2.93 -12.28
CA LEU A 83 -26.11 -2.94 -10.83
C LEU A 83 -25.04 -1.94 -10.31
N TYR A 84 -23.91 -1.85 -11.02
CA TYR A 84 -22.86 -0.87 -10.69
C TYR A 84 -23.39 0.56 -10.74
N LEU A 85 -24.09 0.93 -11.83
CA LEU A 85 -24.66 2.27 -11.98
C LEU A 85 -25.71 2.59 -10.89
N ARG A 86 -26.57 1.60 -10.54
CA ARG A 86 -27.55 1.72 -9.46
C ARG A 86 -26.84 1.91 -8.10
N LYS A 87 -25.83 1.07 -7.78
CA LYS A 87 -25.05 1.19 -6.55
C LYS A 87 -24.28 2.51 -6.51
N GLN A 88 -23.74 2.97 -7.62
CA GLN A 88 -23.04 4.26 -7.73
C GLN A 88 -23.97 5.45 -7.44
N LYS A 89 -25.20 5.43 -7.98
CA LYS A 89 -26.21 6.46 -7.68
C LYS A 89 -26.60 6.44 -6.20
N ARG A 90 -26.78 5.25 -5.62
CA ARG A 90 -27.09 5.09 -4.20
C ARG A 90 -25.91 5.56 -3.34
N TYR A 91 -24.68 5.24 -3.73
CA TYR A 91 -23.45 5.68 -3.04
C TYR A 91 -23.39 7.20 -2.99
N LYS A 92 -23.55 7.88 -4.14
CA LYS A 92 -23.60 9.34 -4.19
C LYS A 92 -24.62 9.90 -3.21
N LYS A 93 -25.86 9.37 -3.20
CA LYS A 93 -26.93 9.84 -2.31
C LYS A 93 -26.56 9.66 -0.83
N LEU A 94 -26.11 8.46 -0.43
CA LEU A 94 -25.79 8.16 0.97
C LEU A 94 -24.57 8.95 1.44
N LEU A 95 -23.48 9.00 0.66
CA LEU A 95 -22.31 9.76 1.03
C LEU A 95 -22.59 11.26 1.13
N THR A 96 -23.40 11.81 0.21
CA THR A 96 -23.83 13.22 0.29
C THR A 96 -24.60 13.49 1.59
N SER A 97 -25.54 12.61 1.94
CA SER A 97 -26.33 12.75 3.17
C SER A 97 -25.44 12.73 4.42
N GLU A 98 -24.48 11.81 4.47
CA GLU A 98 -23.55 11.71 5.62
C GLU A 98 -22.61 12.91 5.70
N LEU A 99 -22.03 13.36 4.58
CA LEU A 99 -21.15 14.53 4.59
C LEU A 99 -21.89 15.81 4.99
N LEU A 100 -23.12 16.02 4.51
CA LEU A 100 -23.96 17.15 4.92
C LEU A 100 -24.37 17.08 6.41
N ARG A 101 -24.55 15.88 6.96
CA ARG A 101 -24.86 15.64 8.38
C ARG A 101 -23.64 15.90 9.27
N ILE A 102 -22.47 15.38 8.89
CA ILE A 102 -21.22 15.50 9.66
C ILE A 102 -20.66 16.92 9.56
N ARG A 103 -20.76 17.55 8.38
CA ARG A 103 -20.16 18.84 8.05
C ARG A 103 -18.65 18.83 8.38
N PRO A 104 -17.86 17.97 7.71
CA PRO A 104 -16.44 17.92 7.96
C PRO A 104 -15.74 19.20 7.47
N ASP A 105 -14.59 19.51 8.04
CA ASP A 105 -13.67 20.52 7.52
C ASP A 105 -12.89 19.96 6.34
N ILE A 106 -12.53 18.68 6.43
CA ILE A 106 -11.71 17.98 5.44
C ILE A 106 -12.31 16.60 5.13
N THR A 107 -12.42 16.30 3.84
CA THR A 107 -12.80 14.97 3.35
C THR A 107 -11.62 14.37 2.56
N ILE A 108 -11.10 13.22 3.02
CA ILE A 108 -10.02 12.48 2.39
C ILE A 108 -10.60 11.26 1.69
N THR A 109 -10.25 11.04 0.43
CA THR A 109 -10.69 9.88 -0.35
C THR A 109 -9.50 9.05 -0.80
N THR A 110 -9.60 7.73 -0.70
CA THR A 110 -8.60 6.79 -1.27
C THR A 110 -8.77 6.60 -2.78
N LEU A 111 -9.42 7.54 -3.47
CA LEU A 111 -9.58 7.63 -4.90
C LEU A 111 -10.22 6.37 -5.54
N ARG A 112 -11.18 5.78 -4.88
CA ARG A 112 -11.90 4.63 -5.42
C ARG A 112 -13.13 5.09 -6.23
N ARG A 113 -14.32 4.68 -5.84
CA ARG A 113 -15.56 4.94 -6.61
C ARG A 113 -16.10 6.35 -6.41
N GLU A 114 -15.84 6.96 -5.26
CA GLU A 114 -16.29 8.29 -4.86
C GLU A 114 -15.68 9.42 -5.69
N ILE A 115 -14.49 9.24 -6.26
CA ILE A 115 -13.86 10.25 -7.13
C ILE A 115 -14.74 10.66 -8.31
N ASN A 116 -15.66 9.80 -8.73
CA ASN A 116 -16.58 10.11 -9.84
C ASN A 116 -17.58 11.21 -9.50
N PHE A 117 -17.79 11.54 -8.21
CA PHE A 117 -18.82 12.51 -7.79
C PHE A 117 -18.47 13.32 -6.55
N ILE A 118 -17.36 13.02 -5.84
CA ILE A 118 -17.02 13.69 -4.58
C ILE A 118 -16.91 15.21 -4.72
N ASN A 119 -16.37 15.69 -5.83
CA ASN A 119 -16.25 17.11 -6.14
C ASN A 119 -17.59 17.82 -6.38
N ALA A 120 -18.67 17.08 -6.59
CA ALA A 120 -20.02 17.63 -6.78
C ALA A 120 -20.82 17.70 -5.45
N ILE A 121 -20.20 17.33 -4.32
CA ILE A 121 -20.84 17.41 -3.00
C ILE A 121 -20.41 18.72 -2.32
N ASN A 122 -21.35 19.65 -2.22
CA ASN A 122 -21.13 20.96 -1.61
C ASN A 122 -21.46 20.89 -0.09
N ASP A 123 -20.59 20.23 0.67
CA ASP A 123 -20.68 20.10 2.13
C ASP A 123 -19.79 21.10 2.88
N GLY A 124 -19.06 21.94 2.14
CA GLY A 124 -18.12 22.94 2.67
C GLY A 124 -16.72 22.42 2.97
N SER A 125 -16.49 21.10 2.91
CA SER A 125 -15.18 20.55 3.24
C SER A 125 -14.16 20.66 2.09
N LYS A 126 -12.88 20.78 2.45
CA LYS A 126 -11.75 20.61 1.54
C LYS A 126 -11.63 19.15 1.11
N LYS A 127 -11.44 18.89 -0.17
CA LYS A 127 -11.36 17.56 -0.75
C LYS A 127 -9.93 17.16 -1.04
N ILE A 128 -9.44 16.13 -0.35
CA ILE A 128 -8.10 15.56 -0.56
C ILE A 128 -8.25 14.18 -1.18
N GLY A 129 -7.53 13.92 -2.26
CA GLY A 129 -7.36 12.57 -2.79
C GLY A 129 -6.05 11.98 -2.31
N GLU A 130 -6.04 10.72 -1.91
CA GLU A 130 -4.85 9.99 -1.49
C GLU A 130 -4.62 8.80 -2.42
N GLN A 131 -3.49 8.79 -3.13
CA GLN A 131 -3.18 7.79 -4.13
C GLN A 131 -2.22 6.73 -3.59
N HIS A 132 -2.72 5.51 -3.40
CA HIS A 132 -1.95 4.36 -2.93
C HIS A 132 -1.46 3.42 -4.05
N LEU A 133 -1.78 3.70 -5.31
CA LEU A 133 -1.40 2.90 -6.47
C LEU A 133 -0.70 3.78 -7.49
N SER A 134 0.25 3.22 -8.26
CA SER A 134 0.84 3.94 -9.39
C SER A 134 -0.23 4.34 -10.42
N ARG A 135 0.05 5.39 -11.20
CA ARG A 135 -0.84 5.84 -12.29
C ARG A 135 -1.15 4.70 -13.28
N THR A 136 -0.15 3.88 -13.59
CA THR A 136 -0.27 2.74 -14.50
C THR A 136 -1.18 1.65 -13.97
N ASN A 137 -1.27 1.49 -12.65
CA ASN A 137 -2.13 0.51 -11.98
C ASN A 137 -3.44 1.11 -11.47
N TYR A 138 -3.57 2.43 -11.53
CA TYR A 138 -4.76 3.12 -11.09
C TYR A 138 -5.93 2.73 -11.99
N ARG A 139 -6.83 1.88 -11.45
CA ARG A 139 -8.01 1.34 -12.13
C ARG A 139 -7.71 0.59 -13.44
N LYS A 140 -6.70 -0.28 -13.47
CA LYS A 140 -6.61 -1.30 -14.51
C LYS A 140 -7.97 -2.02 -14.60
N ILE A 141 -8.66 -1.87 -15.70
CA ILE A 141 -9.83 -2.68 -16.01
C ILE A 141 -9.28 -4.03 -16.42
N ASP A 142 -9.69 -5.08 -15.70
CA ASP A 142 -9.37 -6.48 -16.07
C ASP A 142 -10.06 -6.77 -17.42
N THR A 143 -9.31 -6.57 -18.48
CA THR A 143 -9.81 -6.62 -19.85
C THR A 143 -9.56 -7.99 -20.45
N ARG A 144 -10.46 -8.92 -20.18
CA ARG A 144 -10.67 -10.08 -21.05
C ARG A 144 -11.47 -9.72 -22.32
N PHE A 145 -11.68 -8.43 -22.59
CA PHE A 145 -12.51 -7.93 -23.71
C PHE A 145 -11.71 -7.09 -24.70
N SER A 146 -12.04 -7.26 -25.96
CA SER A 146 -11.52 -6.73 -27.22
C SER A 146 -10.76 -5.38 -27.16
N LYS A 147 -9.51 -5.39 -27.66
CA LYS A 147 -8.53 -4.30 -27.69
C LYS A 147 -8.99 -2.93 -28.25
N TYR A 148 -10.06 -2.88 -29.05
CA TYR A 148 -10.53 -1.65 -29.70
C TYR A 148 -11.40 -0.78 -28.78
N TYR A 149 -12.36 -1.39 -28.09
CA TYR A 149 -13.23 -0.69 -27.14
C TYR A 149 -12.47 -0.22 -25.91
N GLU A 150 -11.39 -0.91 -25.56
CA GLU A 150 -10.51 -0.57 -24.45
C GLU A 150 -9.80 0.76 -24.64
N LYS A 151 -9.25 1.02 -25.83
CA LYS A 151 -8.52 2.27 -26.12
C LYS A 151 -9.43 3.49 -26.05
N PHE A 152 -10.63 3.40 -26.63
CA PHE A 152 -11.59 4.51 -26.63
C PHE A 152 -12.14 4.77 -25.23
N PHE A 153 -12.54 3.71 -24.49
CA PHE A 153 -13.04 3.82 -23.13
C PHE A 153 -11.95 4.30 -22.17
N PHE A 154 -10.71 3.83 -22.34
CA PHE A 154 -9.55 4.26 -21.55
C PHE A 154 -9.24 5.75 -21.79
N TRP A 155 -9.24 6.22 -23.05
CA TRP A 155 -8.98 7.61 -23.38
C TRP A 155 -10.05 8.54 -22.78
N TRP A 156 -11.34 8.27 -23.06
CA TRP A 156 -12.46 9.05 -22.52
C TRP A 156 -12.52 9.04 -20.98
N TRP A 157 -12.17 7.92 -20.38
CA TRP A 157 -12.15 7.74 -18.93
C TRP A 157 -10.94 8.45 -18.30
N LYS A 158 -9.77 8.43 -18.94
CA LYS A 158 -8.54 9.10 -18.50
C LYS A 158 -8.77 10.59 -18.31
N ASP A 159 -9.39 11.28 -19.29
CA ASP A 159 -9.66 12.71 -19.22
C ASP A 159 -10.61 13.07 -18.06
N ARG A 160 -11.62 12.23 -17.82
CA ARG A 160 -12.53 12.41 -16.68
C ARG A 160 -11.85 12.24 -15.33
N VAL A 161 -10.94 11.28 -15.22
CA VAL A 161 -10.16 11.10 -13.98
C VAL A 161 -9.25 12.29 -13.74
N ILE A 162 -8.48 12.72 -14.75
CA ILE A 162 -7.59 13.88 -14.63
C ILE A 162 -8.41 15.13 -14.23
N THR A 163 -9.52 15.40 -14.93
CA THR A 163 -10.43 16.51 -14.57
C THR A 163 -10.97 16.40 -13.15
N SER A 164 -11.24 15.18 -12.67
CA SER A 164 -11.71 14.97 -11.30
C SER A 164 -10.60 15.21 -10.29
N LEU A 165 -9.37 14.80 -10.58
CA LEU A 165 -8.20 15.03 -9.73
C LEU A 165 -7.80 16.51 -9.67
N GLN A 166 -7.91 17.24 -10.79
CA GLN A 166 -7.69 18.69 -10.85
C GLN A 166 -8.67 19.50 -9.99
N LYS A 167 -9.88 18.97 -9.77
CA LYS A 167 -10.91 19.62 -8.94
C LYS A 167 -10.78 19.36 -7.46
N LEU A 168 -9.88 18.48 -7.03
CA LEU A 168 -9.55 18.31 -5.62
C LEU A 168 -8.77 19.52 -5.11
N ASP A 169 -8.90 19.87 -3.85
CA ASP A 169 -8.05 20.88 -3.22
C ASP A 169 -6.59 20.42 -3.20
N LYS A 170 -6.34 19.14 -2.92
CA LYS A 170 -5.02 18.50 -3.04
C LYS A 170 -5.12 17.03 -3.45
N LEU A 171 -4.13 16.59 -4.23
CA LEU A 171 -3.81 15.19 -4.47
C LEU A 171 -2.55 14.83 -3.70
N VAL A 172 -2.67 13.93 -2.73
CA VAL A 172 -1.52 13.39 -2.01
C VAL A 172 -1.02 12.14 -2.73
N VAL A 173 0.27 12.13 -3.05
CA VAL A 173 1.01 10.99 -3.62
C VAL A 173 2.14 10.60 -2.66
N LEU A 174 2.63 9.37 -2.77
CA LEU A 174 3.48 8.78 -1.74
C LEU A 174 4.98 8.96 -1.99
N THR A 175 5.37 9.29 -3.23
CA THR A 175 6.78 9.41 -3.64
C THR A 175 6.98 10.57 -4.60
N ASN A 176 8.22 11.04 -4.75
CA ASN A 176 8.57 12.07 -5.73
C ASN A 176 8.37 11.57 -7.18
N ASP A 177 8.62 10.29 -7.44
CA ASP A 177 8.39 9.71 -8.77
C ASP A 177 6.90 9.78 -9.12
N ALA A 178 6.02 9.50 -8.14
CA ALA A 178 4.58 9.62 -8.33
C ALA A 178 4.12 11.06 -8.63
N VAL A 179 4.83 12.09 -8.14
CA VAL A 179 4.58 13.49 -8.55
C VAL A 179 4.79 13.67 -10.05
N SER A 180 5.91 13.11 -10.56
CA SER A 180 6.27 13.21 -11.98
C SER A 180 5.32 12.43 -12.92
N GLU A 181 4.55 11.48 -12.40
CA GLU A 181 3.53 10.76 -13.16
C GLU A 181 2.33 11.64 -13.58
N TRP A 182 2.11 12.75 -12.90
CA TRP A 182 0.95 13.62 -13.10
C TRP A 182 1.34 15.05 -13.52
N PRO A 183 2.01 15.25 -14.68
CA PRO A 183 2.44 16.57 -15.13
C PRO A 183 1.26 17.52 -15.41
N GLU A 184 0.04 16.99 -15.56
CA GLU A 184 -1.17 17.76 -15.80
C GLU A 184 -1.77 18.39 -14.53
N LEU A 185 -1.25 18.02 -13.34
CA LEU A 185 -1.80 18.46 -12.06
C LEU A 185 -0.86 19.43 -11.35
N SER A 186 -1.41 20.53 -10.85
CA SER A 186 -0.69 21.55 -10.05
C SER A 186 -0.99 21.45 -8.53
N ASN A 187 -1.98 20.66 -8.16
CA ASN A 187 -2.48 20.50 -6.79
C ASN A 187 -1.90 19.29 -6.07
N ILE A 188 -0.70 18.83 -6.45
CA ILE A 188 -0.07 17.65 -5.86
C ILE A 188 0.72 18.03 -4.60
N ARG A 189 0.68 17.13 -3.61
CA ARG A 189 1.53 17.14 -2.43
C ARG A 189 2.11 15.76 -2.21
N MET A 190 3.42 15.64 -2.02
CA MET A 190 4.04 14.38 -1.64
C MET A 190 4.01 14.25 -0.11
N ILE A 191 3.37 13.17 0.39
CA ILE A 191 3.40 12.75 1.80
C ILE A 191 3.48 11.21 1.78
N PRO A 192 4.54 10.61 2.33
CA PRO A 192 4.70 9.15 2.31
C PRO A 192 3.71 8.45 3.24
N ASP A 193 3.54 7.14 3.01
CA ASP A 193 2.82 6.31 3.97
C ASP A 193 3.60 6.18 5.29
N PRO A 194 2.92 6.24 6.44
CA PRO A 194 3.59 6.07 7.73
C PRO A 194 3.99 4.62 7.98
N LEU A 195 5.12 4.43 8.67
CA LEU A 195 5.49 3.15 9.26
C LEU A 195 4.37 2.69 10.19
N SER A 196 3.85 1.50 9.94
CA SER A 196 2.70 0.96 10.66
C SER A 196 3.08 0.17 11.93
N LEU A 197 4.36 -0.12 12.10
CA LEU A 197 4.89 -0.90 13.23
C LEU A 197 5.47 0.00 14.31
N LYS A 198 5.25 -0.38 15.57
CA LYS A 198 5.94 0.20 16.74
C LYS A 198 7.15 -0.65 17.07
N VAL A 199 8.24 -0.48 16.32
CA VAL A 199 9.44 -1.31 16.44
C VAL A 199 10.32 -0.81 17.58
N ASN A 200 10.50 -1.63 18.61
CA ASN A 200 11.34 -1.33 19.79
C ASN A 200 12.71 -2.06 19.77
N SER A 201 12.85 -3.08 18.93
CA SER A 201 14.06 -3.90 18.83
C SER A 201 14.54 -3.97 17.37
N SER A 202 15.66 -4.63 17.13
CA SER A 202 16.14 -4.94 15.80
C SER A 202 16.56 -6.39 15.71
N SER A 203 16.49 -6.95 14.50
CA SER A 203 17.01 -8.29 14.24
C SER A 203 18.49 -8.36 14.56
N LEU A 204 18.93 -9.50 15.10
CA LEU A 204 20.35 -9.82 15.31
C LEU A 204 21.06 -10.16 14.00
N LEU A 205 20.33 -10.40 12.92
CA LEU A 205 20.84 -10.77 11.59
C LEU A 205 21.68 -12.06 11.57
N THR A 206 21.52 -12.90 12.58
CA THR A 206 22.27 -14.16 12.73
C THR A 206 21.51 -15.37 12.21
N SER A 207 20.20 -15.25 12.02
CA SER A 207 19.38 -16.32 11.45
C SER A 207 19.69 -16.50 9.97
N LYS A 208 19.69 -17.75 9.50
CA LYS A 208 19.91 -18.06 8.08
C LYS A 208 18.58 -18.02 7.30
N ARG A 209 17.90 -16.86 7.37
CA ARG A 209 16.53 -16.70 6.91
C ARG A 209 16.36 -15.44 6.06
N VAL A 210 15.89 -15.66 4.84
CA VAL A 210 15.40 -14.61 3.91
C VAL A 210 13.88 -14.58 4.01
N VAL A 211 13.28 -13.41 4.09
CA VAL A 211 11.83 -13.26 4.24
C VAL A 211 11.25 -12.34 3.17
N THR A 212 10.00 -12.58 2.79
CA THR A 212 9.15 -11.63 2.06
C THR A 212 7.72 -11.69 2.60
N ILE A 213 7.03 -10.55 2.59
CA ILE A 213 5.67 -10.43 3.10
C ILE A 213 4.78 -9.72 2.07
N GLY A 214 3.56 -10.25 1.81
CA GLY A 214 2.67 -9.59 0.87
C GLY A 214 1.40 -10.35 0.54
N ARG A 215 1.07 -10.41 -0.75
CA ARG A 215 -0.08 -11.16 -1.30
C ARG A 215 0.40 -12.08 -2.41
N TYR A 216 -0.17 -13.27 -2.51
CA TYR A 216 0.01 -14.14 -3.69
C TYR A 216 -0.70 -13.49 -4.89
N SER A 217 -0.01 -12.57 -5.54
CA SER A 217 -0.53 -11.83 -6.68
C SER A 217 0.57 -11.56 -7.72
N TYR A 218 0.15 -11.33 -8.96
CA TYR A 218 1.07 -11.07 -10.07
C TYR A 218 2.01 -9.88 -9.78
N GLU A 219 1.48 -8.83 -9.13
CA GLU A 219 2.23 -7.61 -8.84
C GLU A 219 3.41 -7.86 -7.89
N LYS A 220 3.28 -8.85 -6.96
CA LYS A 220 4.32 -9.15 -5.97
C LYS A 220 5.47 -10.01 -6.50
N GLY A 221 5.33 -10.61 -7.69
CA GLY A 221 6.45 -11.25 -8.39
C GLY A 221 7.01 -12.51 -7.72
N TYR A 222 6.23 -13.25 -6.95
CA TYR A 222 6.74 -14.46 -6.29
C TYR A 222 7.13 -15.58 -7.26
N ASP A 223 6.57 -15.58 -8.44
CA ASP A 223 7.02 -16.43 -9.55
C ASP A 223 8.46 -16.11 -9.99
N ILE A 224 8.85 -14.82 -9.93
CA ILE A 224 10.22 -14.41 -10.17
C ILE A 224 11.10 -14.75 -8.97
N LEU A 225 10.60 -14.55 -7.74
CA LEU A 225 11.34 -14.89 -6.52
C LEU A 225 11.73 -16.36 -6.46
N LEU A 226 10.84 -17.26 -6.86
CA LEU A 226 11.18 -18.69 -6.89
C LEU A 226 12.31 -19.00 -7.87
N ARG A 227 12.37 -18.32 -9.03
CA ARG A 227 13.50 -18.44 -9.97
C ARG A 227 14.79 -17.89 -9.35
N ILE A 228 14.73 -16.73 -8.70
CA ILE A 228 15.86 -16.16 -7.97
C ILE A 228 16.33 -17.13 -6.89
N TRP A 229 15.41 -17.68 -6.10
CA TRP A 229 15.72 -18.60 -5.01
C TRP A 229 16.37 -19.90 -5.52
N SER A 230 15.95 -20.44 -6.67
CA SER A 230 16.56 -21.64 -7.24
C SER A 230 18.06 -21.45 -7.62
N ILE A 231 18.51 -20.20 -7.77
CA ILE A 231 19.95 -19.87 -7.94
C ILE A 231 20.63 -19.76 -6.58
N VAL A 232 20.00 -19.04 -5.62
CA VAL A 232 20.54 -18.80 -4.29
C VAL A 232 20.73 -20.11 -3.52
N GLU A 233 19.72 -21.00 -3.50
CA GLU A 233 19.75 -22.23 -2.72
C GLU A 233 20.84 -23.22 -3.14
N LYS A 234 21.30 -23.16 -4.40
CA LYS A 234 22.42 -24.00 -4.89
C LYS A 234 23.77 -23.59 -4.31
N GLN A 235 23.93 -22.30 -4.00
CA GLN A 235 25.17 -21.74 -3.46
C GLN A 235 25.14 -21.59 -1.94
N CYS A 236 23.94 -21.40 -1.36
CA CYS A 236 23.73 -21.15 0.05
C CYS A 236 22.84 -22.25 0.65
N THR A 237 23.47 -23.42 0.91
CA THR A 237 22.77 -24.67 1.24
C THR A 237 22.14 -24.73 2.63
N ASP A 238 22.47 -23.78 3.50
CA ASP A 238 22.02 -23.70 4.91
C ASP A 238 21.09 -22.51 5.18
N TRP A 239 20.68 -21.78 4.12
CA TRP A 239 19.71 -20.69 4.21
C TRP A 239 18.33 -21.14 3.75
N GLN A 240 17.31 -20.46 4.27
CA GLN A 240 15.91 -20.69 3.90
C GLN A 240 15.21 -19.41 3.45
N LEU A 241 14.17 -19.58 2.64
CA LEU A 241 13.27 -18.53 2.21
C LEU A 241 11.88 -18.77 2.79
N ASP A 242 11.33 -17.77 3.47
CA ASP A 242 9.95 -17.77 3.97
C ASP A 242 9.12 -16.70 3.25
N ILE A 243 8.02 -17.11 2.63
CA ILE A 243 7.07 -16.26 1.94
C ILE A 243 5.77 -16.22 2.73
N PHE A 244 5.50 -15.12 3.42
CA PHE A 244 4.24 -14.89 4.14
C PHE A 244 3.29 -14.08 3.27
N ALA A 245 2.21 -14.70 2.79
CA ALA A 245 1.33 -13.99 1.89
C ALA A 245 -0.15 -14.39 2.03
N MET A 246 -1.02 -13.42 1.80
CA MET A 246 -2.45 -13.64 1.70
C MET A 246 -2.81 -14.09 0.28
N GLY A 247 -3.68 -15.09 0.15
CA GLY A 247 -4.18 -15.59 -1.14
C GLY A 247 -3.90 -17.06 -1.33
N ASP A 248 -3.96 -17.53 -2.58
CA ASP A 248 -3.78 -18.93 -2.96
C ASP A 248 -2.31 -19.23 -3.31
N PRO A 249 -1.59 -20.06 -2.54
CA PRO A 249 -0.21 -20.46 -2.83
C PRO A 249 -0.09 -21.56 -3.89
N THR A 250 -1.19 -22.24 -4.28
CA THR A 250 -1.18 -23.42 -5.13
C THR A 250 -0.36 -23.27 -6.42
N PRO A 251 -0.47 -22.16 -7.18
CA PRO A 251 0.36 -21.98 -8.39
C PRO A 251 1.85 -21.97 -8.11
N TYR A 252 2.24 -21.46 -6.95
CA TYR A 252 3.65 -21.34 -6.55
C TYR A 252 4.22 -22.66 -6.04
N VAL A 253 3.40 -23.50 -5.37
CA VAL A 253 3.77 -24.87 -4.99
C VAL A 253 4.16 -25.68 -6.22
N LYS A 254 3.33 -25.64 -7.29
CA LYS A 254 3.65 -26.30 -8.56
C LYS A 254 4.95 -25.77 -9.17
N MET A 255 5.15 -24.46 -9.15
CA MET A 255 6.37 -23.86 -9.69
C MET A 255 7.62 -24.26 -8.89
N MET A 256 7.53 -24.47 -7.57
CA MET A 256 8.64 -25.01 -6.78
C MET A 256 9.02 -26.41 -7.27
N ASP A 257 8.04 -27.27 -7.58
CA ASP A 257 8.29 -28.61 -8.15
C ASP A 257 8.97 -28.51 -9.54
N ASP A 258 8.45 -27.66 -10.44
CA ASP A 258 9.00 -27.44 -11.78
C ASP A 258 10.44 -26.91 -11.74
N LEU A 259 10.81 -26.12 -10.74
CA LEU A 259 12.15 -25.56 -10.52
C LEU A 259 13.07 -26.44 -9.66
N SER A 260 12.56 -27.59 -9.17
CA SER A 260 13.29 -28.48 -8.25
C SER A 260 13.80 -27.79 -6.99
N ILE A 261 13.01 -26.85 -6.44
CA ILE A 261 13.33 -26.14 -5.20
C ILE A 261 13.13 -27.06 -3.99
N ASP A 262 14.10 -27.06 -3.08
CA ASP A 262 14.02 -27.82 -1.85
C ASP A 262 12.96 -27.25 -0.90
N LYS A 263 11.82 -27.98 -0.79
CA LYS A 263 10.67 -27.59 0.07
C LYS A 263 11.01 -27.58 1.59
N LYS A 264 12.15 -28.10 1.98
CA LYS A 264 12.65 -28.00 3.37
C LYS A 264 13.28 -26.63 3.65
N ARG A 265 13.57 -25.86 2.61
CA ARG A 265 14.25 -24.55 2.70
C ARG A 265 13.49 -23.41 2.04
N CYS A 266 12.39 -23.70 1.36
CA CYS A 266 11.51 -22.67 0.80
C CYS A 266 10.08 -22.94 1.26
N HIS A 267 9.53 -22.03 2.05
CA HIS A 267 8.25 -22.20 2.72
C HIS A 267 7.24 -21.15 2.26
N LEU A 268 6.06 -21.62 1.91
CA LEU A 268 4.91 -20.76 1.57
C LEU A 268 3.95 -20.75 2.76
N HIS A 269 3.81 -19.60 3.39
CA HIS A 269 2.95 -19.40 4.56
C HIS A 269 1.71 -18.57 4.23
N SER A 270 0.67 -18.73 5.04
CA SER A 270 -0.43 -17.77 5.08
C SER A 270 0.05 -16.42 5.63
N SER A 271 -0.75 -15.37 5.44
CA SER A 271 -0.45 -14.07 6.05
C SER A 271 -0.43 -14.14 7.58
N VAL A 272 0.48 -13.37 8.18
CA VAL A 272 0.62 -13.23 9.63
C VAL A 272 0.10 -11.87 10.08
N VAL A 273 -0.37 -11.80 11.32
CA VAL A 273 -0.81 -10.55 11.96
C VAL A 273 0.40 -9.81 12.52
N GLU A 274 1.24 -10.52 13.27
CA GLU A 274 2.43 -9.98 13.93
C GLU A 274 3.65 -10.05 12.99
N VAL A 275 3.63 -9.22 11.95
CA VAL A 275 4.70 -9.19 10.93
C VAL A 275 6.06 -8.79 11.51
N GLU A 276 6.08 -7.99 12.58
CA GLU A 276 7.31 -7.56 13.27
C GLU A 276 8.13 -8.76 13.75
N GLU A 277 7.47 -9.77 14.33
CA GLU A 277 8.16 -10.97 14.80
C GLU A 277 8.88 -11.70 13.66
N GLU A 278 8.26 -11.76 12.48
CA GLU A 278 8.88 -12.43 11.34
C GLU A 278 10.07 -11.65 10.78
N TYR A 279 10.02 -10.31 10.81
CA TYR A 279 11.21 -9.51 10.50
C TYR A 279 12.32 -9.73 11.52
N LEU A 280 12.02 -9.70 12.83
CA LEU A 280 13.03 -9.87 13.88
C LEU A 280 13.70 -11.25 13.86
N LYS A 281 12.99 -12.28 13.40
CA LYS A 281 13.51 -13.65 13.21
C LYS A 281 14.28 -13.84 11.90
N SER A 282 14.40 -12.81 11.05
CA SER A 282 15.01 -12.88 9.72
C SER A 282 16.27 -12.05 9.62
N SER A 283 17.07 -12.27 8.58
CA SER A 283 18.33 -11.54 8.33
C SER A 283 18.33 -10.71 7.05
N ILE A 284 17.44 -10.98 6.12
CA ILE A 284 17.34 -10.27 4.83
C ILE A 284 15.87 -10.22 4.43
N LEU A 285 15.40 -9.04 3.99
CA LEU A 285 14.13 -8.94 3.28
C LEU A 285 14.35 -8.87 1.77
N VAL A 286 13.50 -9.56 1.01
CA VAL A 286 13.47 -9.49 -0.45
C VAL A 286 12.10 -9.06 -0.96
N GLN A 287 12.06 -8.16 -1.97
CA GLN A 287 10.81 -7.68 -2.57
C GLN A 287 10.94 -7.64 -4.10
N PRO A 288 10.60 -8.73 -4.79
CA PRO A 288 10.71 -8.86 -6.25
C PRO A 288 9.49 -8.31 -6.99
N SER A 289 8.83 -7.29 -6.44
CA SER A 289 7.58 -6.76 -6.97
C SER A 289 7.76 -6.19 -8.38
N ARG A 290 6.76 -6.45 -9.24
CA ARG A 290 6.67 -5.81 -10.57
C ARG A 290 6.25 -4.35 -10.48
N THR A 291 5.51 -4.01 -9.44
CA THR A 291 5.02 -2.64 -9.20
C THR A 291 4.64 -2.47 -7.74
N GLU A 292 4.88 -1.28 -7.22
CA GLU A 292 4.52 -0.86 -5.87
C GLU A 292 3.86 0.52 -5.90
N GLY A 293 3.05 0.80 -4.90
CA GLY A 293 2.57 2.17 -4.65
C GLY A 293 3.55 2.96 -3.79
N PHE A 294 4.10 2.30 -2.76
CA PHE A 294 5.10 2.86 -1.84
C PHE A 294 6.14 1.82 -1.44
N GLY A 295 5.71 0.67 -0.94
CA GLY A 295 6.62 -0.37 -0.45
C GLY A 295 6.73 -0.40 1.07
N LEU A 296 5.60 -0.34 1.79
CA LEU A 296 5.55 -0.39 3.26
C LEU A 296 6.40 -1.50 3.86
N VAL A 297 6.40 -2.68 3.24
CA VAL A 297 7.19 -3.85 3.66
C VAL A 297 8.69 -3.54 3.73
N LEU A 298 9.21 -2.71 2.82
CA LEU A 298 10.61 -2.26 2.86
C LEU A 298 10.88 -1.40 4.09
N VAL A 299 10.01 -0.43 4.36
CA VAL A 299 10.13 0.46 5.51
C VAL A 299 10.00 -0.30 6.82
N GLU A 300 9.07 -1.25 6.89
CA GLU A 300 8.85 -2.12 8.06
C GLU A 300 10.09 -2.98 8.36
N ALA A 301 10.64 -3.63 7.34
CA ALA A 301 11.84 -4.44 7.47
C ALA A 301 13.06 -3.60 7.87
N MET A 302 13.25 -2.44 7.26
CA MET A 302 14.30 -1.49 7.62
C MET A 302 14.16 -1.01 9.07
N ALA A 303 12.94 -0.75 9.55
CA ALA A 303 12.70 -0.38 10.95
C ALA A 303 13.14 -1.50 11.91
N CYS A 304 12.97 -2.76 11.51
CA CYS A 304 13.47 -3.94 12.23
C CYS A 304 14.97 -4.20 12.02
N GLY A 305 15.68 -3.35 11.28
CA GLY A 305 17.12 -3.44 11.04
C GLY A 305 17.53 -4.46 9.97
N LEU A 306 16.62 -4.92 9.12
CA LEU A 306 16.97 -5.81 8.02
C LEU A 306 17.52 -5.01 6.82
N PRO A 307 18.61 -5.48 6.18
CA PRO A 307 18.94 -5.07 4.83
C PRO A 307 17.88 -5.58 3.87
N VAL A 308 17.62 -4.81 2.82
CA VAL A 308 16.57 -5.11 1.84
C VAL A 308 17.14 -5.25 0.42
N VAL A 309 16.58 -6.18 -0.35
CA VAL A 309 16.84 -6.29 -1.79
C VAL A 309 15.51 -6.17 -2.52
N SER A 310 15.41 -5.24 -3.45
CA SER A 310 14.18 -5.00 -4.21
C SER A 310 14.47 -4.76 -5.69
N PHE A 311 13.51 -5.11 -6.55
CA PHE A 311 13.52 -4.53 -7.89
C PHE A 311 13.27 -3.02 -7.81
N ASP A 312 13.92 -2.28 -8.70
CA ASP A 312 13.68 -0.87 -8.95
C ASP A 312 12.43 -0.70 -9.84
N CYS A 313 11.29 -1.15 -9.31
CA CYS A 313 10.02 -1.04 -10.00
C CYS A 313 9.41 0.37 -9.86
N GLU A 314 8.39 0.67 -10.69
CA GLU A 314 7.69 1.95 -10.63
C GLU A 314 7.23 2.28 -9.20
N ASN A 315 7.55 3.50 -8.77
CA ASN A 315 7.24 4.08 -7.47
C ASN A 315 7.77 3.28 -6.27
N GLY A 316 7.97 3.87 -5.17
CA GLY A 316 8.27 3.23 -3.90
C GLY A 316 9.73 2.84 -3.69
N PRO A 317 10.26 1.72 -4.21
CA PRO A 317 11.57 1.21 -3.81
C PRO A 317 12.71 2.22 -3.89
N ARG A 318 12.87 2.95 -5.00
CA ARG A 318 13.93 3.98 -5.15
C ARG A 318 13.76 5.21 -4.25
N SER A 319 12.56 5.46 -3.74
CA SER A 319 12.33 6.52 -2.75
C SER A 319 12.75 6.10 -1.33
N ILE A 320 12.83 4.79 -1.09
CA ILE A 320 13.13 4.18 0.20
C ILE A 320 14.58 3.70 0.25
N ILE A 321 15.05 3.01 -0.81
CA ILE A 321 16.36 2.39 -0.88
C ILE A 321 17.35 3.34 -1.57
N SER A 322 18.48 3.58 -0.91
CA SER A 322 19.69 4.14 -1.52
C SER A 322 20.60 2.96 -1.86
N ASP A 323 20.75 2.64 -3.15
CA ASP A 323 21.46 1.44 -3.60
C ASP A 323 22.88 1.36 -3.06
N GLY A 324 23.26 0.19 -2.53
CA GLY A 324 24.54 -0.07 -1.91
C GLY A 324 24.75 0.54 -0.52
N ASP A 325 23.81 1.38 -0.04
CA ASP A 325 23.91 2.04 1.28
C ASP A 325 23.02 1.39 2.35
N ASN A 326 21.71 1.39 2.16
CA ASN A 326 20.73 0.82 3.09
C ASN A 326 19.97 -0.39 2.55
N GLY A 327 20.38 -0.90 1.39
CA GLY A 327 19.83 -2.02 0.68
C GLY A 327 20.33 -2.08 -0.75
N PHE A 328 19.78 -2.98 -1.55
CA PHE A 328 20.07 -3.09 -2.97
C PHE A 328 18.83 -2.86 -3.83
N LEU A 329 18.97 -2.01 -4.84
CA LEU A 329 18.04 -1.85 -5.93
C LEU A 329 18.56 -2.58 -7.17
N VAL A 330 17.74 -3.44 -7.72
CA VAL A 330 18.09 -4.26 -8.90
C VAL A 330 17.16 -3.88 -10.04
N SER A 331 17.72 -3.77 -11.25
CA SER A 331 16.91 -3.53 -12.45
C SER A 331 15.76 -4.54 -12.54
N PRO A 332 14.55 -4.11 -12.94
CA PRO A 332 13.41 -5.01 -13.04
C PRO A 332 13.72 -6.24 -13.90
N PHE A 333 13.38 -7.43 -13.36
CA PHE A 333 13.56 -8.73 -14.00
C PHE A 333 15.01 -9.23 -14.16
N ASP A 334 16.02 -8.54 -13.64
CA ASP A 334 17.39 -9.05 -13.58
C ASP A 334 17.52 -10.08 -12.44
N ILE A 335 17.16 -11.32 -12.76
CA ILE A 335 17.11 -12.45 -11.82
C ILE A 335 18.51 -12.76 -11.27
N GLU A 336 19.52 -12.76 -12.15
CA GLU A 336 20.90 -13.10 -11.79
C GLU A 336 21.49 -12.07 -10.83
N LEU A 337 21.36 -10.78 -11.14
CA LEU A 337 21.85 -9.73 -10.26
C LEU A 337 21.12 -9.74 -8.91
N PHE A 338 19.80 -10.00 -8.91
CA PHE A 338 19.02 -10.07 -7.68
C PHE A 338 19.51 -11.25 -6.79
N ALA A 339 19.72 -12.43 -7.38
CA ALA A 339 20.27 -13.58 -6.68
C ALA A 339 21.68 -13.28 -6.12
N ASN A 340 22.55 -12.66 -6.91
CA ASN A 340 23.90 -12.26 -6.49
C ASN A 340 23.88 -11.26 -5.32
N ARG A 341 22.91 -10.31 -5.28
CA ARG A 341 22.75 -9.37 -4.15
C ARG A 341 22.31 -10.09 -2.86
N ILE A 342 21.44 -11.10 -2.97
CA ILE A 342 21.08 -11.94 -1.82
C ILE A 342 22.32 -12.71 -1.34
N ILE A 343 23.05 -13.37 -2.23
CA ILE A 343 24.27 -14.14 -1.91
C ILE A 343 25.32 -13.24 -1.25
N GLN A 344 25.51 -12.02 -1.74
CA GLN A 344 26.40 -11.03 -1.15
C GLN A 344 26.03 -10.71 0.31
N LEU A 345 24.73 -10.52 0.59
CA LEU A 345 24.25 -10.30 1.95
C LEU A 345 24.40 -11.56 2.81
N ILE A 346 24.16 -12.75 2.25
CA ILE A 346 24.34 -14.04 2.94
C ILE A 346 25.81 -14.20 3.38
N ALA A 347 26.75 -13.90 2.50
CA ALA A 347 28.17 -14.09 2.75
C ALA A 347 28.77 -13.16 3.81
N SER A 348 28.15 -11.99 4.08
CA SER A 348 28.72 -11.00 5.00
C SER A 348 27.74 -10.52 6.05
N HIS A 349 27.95 -10.93 7.30
CA HIS A 349 27.19 -10.42 8.45
C HIS A 349 27.43 -8.91 8.64
N ASP A 350 28.65 -8.44 8.49
CA ASP A 350 29.02 -7.03 8.68
C ASP A 350 28.30 -6.14 7.64
N LEU A 351 28.19 -6.61 6.42
CA LEU A 351 27.42 -5.89 5.38
C LEU A 351 25.94 -5.83 5.75
N ARG A 352 25.35 -6.98 6.18
CA ARG A 352 23.95 -6.99 6.66
C ARG A 352 23.75 -5.99 7.79
N LYS A 353 24.65 -5.99 8.77
CA LYS A 353 24.58 -5.09 9.93
C LYS A 353 24.68 -3.63 9.51
N SER A 354 25.69 -3.27 8.74
CA SER A 354 25.90 -1.90 8.26
C SER A 354 24.69 -1.38 7.47
N MET A 355 24.18 -2.16 6.51
CA MET A 355 23.00 -1.78 5.73
C MET A 355 21.74 -1.72 6.59
N GLY A 356 21.56 -2.67 7.50
CA GLY A 356 20.43 -2.71 8.42
C GLY A 356 20.37 -1.49 9.35
N GLU A 357 21.51 -1.07 9.91
CA GLU A 357 21.61 0.15 10.75
C GLU A 357 21.24 1.41 9.96
N LYS A 358 21.75 1.54 8.74
CA LYS A 358 21.41 2.68 7.85
C LYS A 358 19.94 2.67 7.43
N GLY A 359 19.40 1.48 7.11
CA GLY A 359 17.98 1.29 6.81
C GLY A 359 17.11 1.70 8.00
N ARG A 360 17.46 1.26 9.21
CA ARG A 360 16.76 1.64 10.44
C ARG A 360 16.77 3.15 10.68
N LYS A 361 17.91 3.81 10.46
CA LYS A 361 18.01 5.28 10.53
C LYS A 361 17.09 5.95 9.49
N LYS A 362 17.11 5.47 8.25
CA LYS A 362 16.27 5.97 7.16
C LYS A 362 14.78 5.80 7.49
N SER A 363 14.37 4.69 8.08
CA SER A 363 12.96 4.40 8.40
C SER A 363 12.34 5.38 9.40
N GLN A 364 13.15 6.10 10.21
CA GLN A 364 12.65 7.07 11.19
C GLN A 364 11.86 8.22 10.56
N GLN A 365 12.17 8.61 9.34
CA GLN A 365 11.42 9.66 8.63
C GLN A 365 9.99 9.27 8.28
N TYR A 366 9.68 7.96 8.28
CA TYR A 366 8.36 7.41 8.01
C TYR A 366 7.55 7.12 9.28
N ARG A 367 8.07 7.45 10.45
CA ARG A 367 7.29 7.32 11.70
C ARG A 367 6.01 8.14 11.59
N ILE A 368 4.96 7.65 12.25
CA ILE A 368 3.66 8.31 12.21
C ILE A 368 3.72 9.75 12.73
N GLU A 369 4.60 10.04 13.70
CA GLU A 369 4.79 11.39 14.20
C GLU A 369 5.32 12.33 13.10
N SER A 370 6.31 11.88 12.33
CA SER A 370 6.90 12.68 11.23
C SER A 370 5.96 12.85 10.05
N VAL A 371 5.24 11.78 9.70
CA VAL A 371 4.25 11.81 8.60
C VAL A 371 3.00 12.56 9.01
N GLY A 372 2.53 12.38 10.24
CA GLY A 372 1.36 13.05 10.81
C GLY A 372 1.54 14.57 10.88
N GLU A 373 2.76 15.05 11.19
CA GLU A 373 3.04 16.48 11.16
C GLU A 373 2.94 17.05 9.73
N GLN A 374 3.39 16.31 8.69
CA GLN A 374 3.21 16.73 7.30
C GLN A 374 1.72 16.83 6.92
N TRP A 375 0.90 15.89 7.39
CA TRP A 375 -0.55 15.94 7.20
C TRP A 375 -1.17 17.12 7.94
N LYS A 376 -0.76 17.38 9.18
CA LYS A 376 -1.21 18.55 9.97
C LYS A 376 -0.90 19.85 9.23
N LEU A 377 0.33 20.02 8.73
CA LEU A 377 0.74 21.20 7.95
C LEU A 377 -0.13 21.36 6.69
N LEU A 378 -0.45 20.27 6.00
CA LEU A 378 -1.36 20.29 4.84
C LEU A 378 -2.77 20.74 5.24
N PHE A 379 -3.31 20.23 6.34
CA PHE A 379 -4.63 20.64 6.85
C PHE A 379 -4.64 22.12 7.20
N ASP A 380 -3.62 22.59 7.94
CA ASP A 380 -3.50 24.00 8.32
C ASP A 380 -3.35 24.93 7.09
N GLU A 381 -2.66 24.47 6.02
CA GLU A 381 -2.56 25.18 4.74
C GLU A 381 -3.93 25.34 4.06
N LEU A 382 -4.73 24.29 4.05
CA LEU A 382 -6.03 24.27 3.38
C LEU A 382 -7.13 25.03 4.12
N MET A 383 -6.99 25.21 5.43
CA MET A 383 -7.97 25.84 6.29
C MET A 383 -7.70 27.34 6.55
N LYS A 384 -6.61 27.88 6.02
CA LYS A 384 -6.32 29.33 5.94
C LYS A 384 -7.16 29.98 4.84
#